data_a49f95791c48acf51f66e1d9b73670da
#
_entry.id   a49f95791c48acf51f66e1d9b73670da
#
_cell.length_a   1.000
_cell.length_b   1.000
_cell.length_c   1.000
_cell.angle_alpha   90.00
_cell.angle_beta   90.00
_cell.angle_gamma   90.00
#
_symmetry.space_group_name_H-M   'P 1'
#
loop_
_entity.id
_entity.type
_entity.pdbx_description
1 polymer ?
#
loop_
_entity_poly.entity_id
_entity_poly.type
_entity_poly.pdbx_seq_one_letter_code
_entity_poly.pdbx_strand_id
1 'polypeptide(L)'
;MNMKEQIHTLSEEMIANLGRLVAIDSQLGTPEEGKPFGAGPAKALEEGLKIAEELGFKTVNLDHYCGYAEMGEGEEIVGIAGHLDIVPVGGDWTYDPFKLTREGDHVYGRGTTDDKGPVLEALYAMKLLRDSGVKLNKRVRLIMGCNEETGSKCMEHYNEVAEELSCGFTPDANFPCIHGEKGHMSMTAYSKNTQIISMNGGFVSNAVCDTCTTVIPTETGLKEKLEASLAETKLQQYRVTEENGQITIFAKGVPAHASMPELGVNAAGVTFECMEKAGFEDDFVKFYNEHIGMSCDGAGVGLKFEDEYGALTLCNGIVKTEDGIISCTIDIRVPVTLKAADVRTMCEARLEDENGRIEIGEIGDPLFFPRESPLVNALYKAYVDVTGDTEHEPMVIGGGTYAKSLKNIIAFGPEKMGMDYHIHSADEFILVSEMEEAVLIYMEAIKNLLAI
;
A
#
# COMPACT_ATOMS: atom_id res chain seq x y z
N MET A 1 -20.62 20.61 27.18
CA MET A 1 -20.63 19.41 26.32
C MET A 1 -19.23 18.82 26.39
N ASN A 2 -19.10 17.51 26.67
CA ASN A 2 -17.78 16.90 26.62
C ASN A 2 -17.35 16.69 25.15
N MET A 3 -16.07 16.35 24.91
CA MET A 3 -15.55 16.22 23.54
C MET A 3 -16.27 15.12 22.74
N LYS A 4 -16.63 14.00 23.39
CA LYS A 4 -17.39 12.92 22.74
C LYS A 4 -18.78 13.36 22.28
N GLU A 5 -19.46 14.18 23.08
CA GLU A 5 -20.77 14.75 22.70
C GLU A 5 -20.63 15.76 21.55
N GLN A 6 -19.51 16.50 21.50
CA GLN A 6 -19.26 17.46 20.41
C GLN A 6 -19.03 16.75 19.08
N ILE A 7 -18.16 15.71 19.04
CA ILE A 7 -17.93 14.97 17.80
C ILE A 7 -19.18 14.24 17.34
N HIS A 8 -19.94 13.62 18.23
CA HIS A 8 -21.20 12.98 17.89
C HIS A 8 -22.20 13.96 17.24
N THR A 9 -22.20 15.22 17.67
CA THR A 9 -23.05 16.25 17.03
C THR A 9 -22.55 16.62 15.64
N LEU A 10 -21.24 16.51 15.36
CA LEU A 10 -20.62 16.82 14.08
C LEU A 10 -20.56 15.61 13.12
N SER A 11 -20.84 14.40 13.59
CA SER A 11 -20.67 13.19 12.77
C SER A 11 -21.56 13.18 11.51
N GLU A 12 -22.79 13.67 11.61
CA GLU A 12 -23.68 13.76 10.44
C GLU A 12 -23.15 14.77 9.40
N GLU A 13 -22.56 15.88 9.83
CA GLU A 13 -21.92 16.85 8.93
C GLU A 13 -20.67 16.25 8.30
N MET A 14 -19.85 15.52 9.06
CA MET A 14 -18.65 14.82 8.57
C MET A 14 -19.01 13.75 7.55
N ILE A 15 -20.02 12.92 7.81
CA ILE A 15 -20.53 11.91 6.87
C ILE A 15 -21.07 12.57 5.59
N ALA A 16 -21.80 13.68 5.71
CA ALA A 16 -22.29 14.40 4.54
C ALA A 16 -21.12 14.94 3.70
N ASN A 17 -20.07 15.45 4.30
CA ASN A 17 -18.86 15.90 3.62
C ASN A 17 -18.08 14.72 3.00
N LEU A 18 -18.01 13.57 3.68
CA LEU A 18 -17.44 12.34 3.10
C LEU A 18 -18.20 11.94 1.83
N GLY A 19 -19.54 12.03 1.83
CA GLY A 19 -20.35 11.77 0.65
C GLY A 19 -20.02 12.67 -0.55
N ARG A 20 -19.61 13.92 -0.31
CA ARG A 20 -19.16 14.86 -1.37
C ARG A 20 -17.84 14.38 -1.99
N LEU A 21 -16.89 13.89 -1.19
CA LEU A 21 -15.61 13.37 -1.68
C LEU A 21 -15.77 12.02 -2.36
N VAL A 22 -16.52 11.09 -1.77
CA VAL A 22 -16.79 9.76 -2.36
C VAL A 22 -17.48 9.87 -3.71
N ALA A 23 -18.36 10.86 -3.91
CA ALA A 23 -19.05 11.09 -5.19
C ALA A 23 -18.12 11.51 -6.35
N ILE A 24 -16.84 11.70 -6.09
CA ILE A 24 -15.84 12.07 -7.10
C ILE A 24 -14.99 10.86 -7.42
N ASP A 25 -15.05 10.39 -8.67
CA ASP A 25 -14.11 9.42 -9.21
C ASP A 25 -12.73 10.09 -9.36
N SER A 26 -11.87 9.82 -8.39
CA SER A 26 -10.52 10.39 -8.28
C SER A 26 -9.41 9.37 -8.59
N GLN A 27 -9.70 8.37 -9.41
CA GLN A 27 -8.68 7.47 -9.97
C GLN A 27 -7.67 8.28 -10.80
N LEU A 28 -6.43 7.78 -10.88
CA LEU A 28 -5.42 8.35 -11.78
C LEU A 28 -5.96 8.44 -13.20
N GLY A 29 -5.98 9.65 -13.75
CA GLY A 29 -6.43 9.93 -15.09
C GLY A 29 -5.30 10.37 -16.03
N THR A 30 -5.65 10.64 -17.28
CA THR A 30 -4.69 11.21 -18.22
C THR A 30 -4.34 12.64 -17.78
N PRO A 31 -3.04 12.98 -17.68
CA PRO A 31 -2.63 14.34 -17.36
C PRO A 31 -3.17 15.38 -18.34
N GLU A 32 -3.66 16.50 -17.81
CA GLU A 32 -4.15 17.67 -18.54
C GLU A 32 -3.38 18.92 -18.10
N GLU A 33 -3.47 20.01 -18.84
CA GLU A 33 -2.88 21.28 -18.44
C GLU A 33 -3.41 21.75 -17.08
N GLY A 34 -2.52 21.93 -16.11
CA GLY A 34 -2.86 22.27 -14.73
C GLY A 34 -3.50 21.14 -13.90
N LYS A 35 -3.54 19.90 -14.40
CA LYS A 35 -4.08 18.74 -13.71
C LYS A 35 -3.14 17.53 -13.91
N PRO A 36 -2.07 17.44 -13.16
CA PRO A 36 -0.97 16.48 -13.38
C PRO A 36 -1.43 15.01 -13.29
N PHE A 37 -2.46 14.73 -12.53
CA PHE A 37 -3.00 13.38 -12.31
C PHE A 37 -4.39 13.17 -12.94
N GLY A 38 -4.83 14.10 -13.81
CA GLY A 38 -6.13 14.07 -14.48
C GLY A 38 -7.22 14.86 -13.75
N ALA A 39 -8.38 14.91 -14.36
CA ALA A 39 -9.50 15.73 -13.89
C ALA A 39 -10.11 15.25 -12.56
N GLY A 40 -10.13 13.93 -12.32
CA GLY A 40 -10.71 13.32 -11.11
C GLY A 40 -10.01 13.74 -9.83
N PRO A 41 -8.69 13.44 -9.68
CA PRO A 41 -7.91 13.86 -8.51
C PRO A 41 -7.92 15.39 -8.30
N ALA A 42 -7.80 16.18 -9.37
CA ALA A 42 -7.88 17.64 -9.28
C ALA A 42 -9.22 18.11 -8.70
N LYS A 43 -10.33 17.52 -9.14
CA LYS A 43 -11.67 17.82 -8.61
C LYS A 43 -11.83 17.40 -7.15
N ALA A 44 -11.26 16.26 -6.76
CA ALA A 44 -11.30 15.82 -5.36
C ALA A 44 -10.54 16.79 -4.46
N LEU A 45 -9.38 17.28 -4.90
CA LEU A 45 -8.62 18.30 -4.19
C LEU A 45 -9.41 19.60 -4.04
N GLU A 46 -9.99 20.10 -5.13
CA GLU A 46 -10.82 21.31 -5.11
C GLU A 46 -11.99 21.19 -4.10
N GLU A 47 -12.64 20.04 -4.06
CA GLU A 47 -13.74 19.77 -3.12
C GLU A 47 -13.24 19.65 -1.67
N GLY A 48 -12.11 18.96 -1.43
CA GLY A 48 -11.50 18.86 -0.10
C GLY A 48 -11.09 20.22 0.45
N LEU A 49 -10.43 21.05 -0.36
CA LEU A 49 -10.08 22.42 0.02
C LEU A 49 -11.31 23.29 0.28
N LYS A 50 -12.36 23.15 -0.52
CA LYS A 50 -13.64 23.84 -0.33
C LYS A 50 -14.30 23.44 0.97
N ILE A 51 -14.33 22.16 1.32
CA ILE A 51 -14.84 21.69 2.63
C ILE A 51 -14.04 22.35 3.76
N ALA A 52 -12.71 22.39 3.66
CA ALA A 52 -11.87 23.04 4.66
C ALA A 52 -12.16 24.55 4.78
N GLU A 53 -12.39 25.25 3.68
CA GLU A 53 -12.80 26.66 3.70
C GLU A 53 -14.17 26.87 4.37
N GLU A 54 -15.16 26.02 4.06
CA GLU A 54 -16.48 26.03 4.68
C GLU A 54 -16.39 25.80 6.21
N LEU A 55 -15.42 24.99 6.66
CA LEU A 55 -15.11 24.79 8.07
C LEU A 55 -14.24 25.91 8.69
N GLY A 56 -13.84 26.92 7.91
CA GLY A 56 -13.16 28.14 8.36
C GLY A 56 -11.63 28.05 8.42
N PHE A 57 -11.01 27.14 7.68
CA PHE A 57 -9.56 27.06 7.54
C PHE A 57 -9.04 27.92 6.39
N LYS A 58 -7.77 28.31 6.47
CA LYS A 58 -7.06 28.87 5.31
C LYS A 58 -6.58 27.72 4.42
N THR A 59 -6.78 27.85 3.12
CA THR A 59 -6.41 26.82 2.17
C THR A 59 -5.43 27.32 1.12
N VAL A 60 -4.62 26.42 0.60
CA VAL A 60 -3.72 26.68 -0.53
C VAL A 60 -3.77 25.46 -1.45
N ASN A 61 -3.94 25.72 -2.76
CA ASN A 61 -3.79 24.72 -3.80
C ASN A 61 -2.39 24.86 -4.40
N LEU A 62 -1.62 23.79 -4.42
CA LEU A 62 -0.26 23.71 -4.98
C LEU A 62 -0.33 23.01 -6.35
N ASP A 63 -0.76 23.77 -7.37
CA ASP A 63 -0.77 23.39 -8.78
C ASP A 63 -1.53 22.07 -9.09
N HIS A 64 -2.55 21.75 -8.29
CA HIS A 64 -3.31 20.47 -8.33
C HIS A 64 -2.45 19.19 -8.16
N TYR A 65 -1.19 19.31 -7.73
CA TYR A 65 -0.44 18.17 -7.20
C TYR A 65 -0.95 17.78 -5.83
N CYS A 66 -1.09 18.78 -4.96
CA CYS A 66 -1.66 18.68 -3.63
C CYS A 66 -2.18 20.05 -3.18
N GLY A 67 -2.73 20.11 -2.01
CA GLY A 67 -3.10 21.37 -1.35
C GLY A 67 -3.13 21.17 0.15
N TYR A 68 -3.37 22.23 0.91
CA TYR A 68 -3.45 22.09 2.35
C TYR A 68 -4.46 23.05 2.99
N ALA A 69 -4.97 22.64 4.15
CA ALA A 69 -5.69 23.46 5.11
C ALA A 69 -4.79 23.75 6.30
N GLU A 70 -4.78 25.00 6.80
CA GLU A 70 -3.87 25.41 7.86
C GLU A 70 -4.54 26.28 8.92
N MET A 71 -4.09 26.12 10.17
CA MET A 71 -4.46 26.96 11.30
C MET A 71 -3.24 27.24 12.20
N GLY A 72 -3.34 28.24 13.06
CA GLY A 72 -2.26 28.63 13.97
C GLY A 72 -1.26 29.59 13.33
N GLU A 73 -0.20 29.91 14.09
CA GLU A 73 0.87 30.83 13.72
C GLU A 73 2.21 30.29 14.20
N GLY A 74 3.32 30.71 13.59
CA GLY A 74 4.68 30.31 13.97
C GLY A 74 5.47 29.75 12.79
N GLU A 75 6.72 29.43 13.05
CA GLU A 75 7.65 28.88 12.03
C GLU A 75 7.51 27.35 11.92
N GLU A 76 7.30 26.67 13.04
CA GLU A 76 7.16 25.22 13.08
C GLU A 76 5.77 24.76 12.59
N ILE A 77 5.73 23.60 11.94
CA ILE A 77 4.52 23.02 11.38
C ILE A 77 4.35 21.59 11.87
N VAL A 78 3.25 21.36 12.59
CA VAL A 78 2.72 20.01 12.81
C VAL A 78 1.94 19.62 11.57
N GLY A 79 2.42 18.62 10.83
CA GLY A 79 1.82 18.18 9.59
C GLY A 79 0.95 16.94 9.74
N ILE A 80 -0.14 16.92 8.98
CA ILE A 80 -0.95 15.74 8.74
C ILE A 80 -1.01 15.60 7.22
N ALA A 81 -0.75 14.43 6.68
CA ALA A 81 -0.74 14.24 5.22
C ALA A 81 -1.61 13.04 4.85
N GLY A 82 -2.70 13.28 4.15
CA GLY A 82 -3.56 12.23 3.60
C GLY A 82 -3.81 12.45 2.11
N HIS A 83 -4.50 11.53 1.46
CA HIS A 83 -4.74 11.59 0.03
C HIS A 83 -6.22 11.54 -0.35
N LEU A 84 -6.51 12.02 -1.56
CA LEU A 84 -7.86 12.08 -2.11
C LEU A 84 -7.99 11.29 -3.41
N ASP A 85 -6.89 10.80 -3.98
CA ASP A 85 -6.91 9.81 -5.06
C ASP A 85 -7.32 8.43 -4.53
N ILE A 86 -7.72 7.56 -5.42
CA ILE A 86 -8.21 6.22 -5.12
C ILE A 86 -7.70 5.21 -6.14
N VAL A 87 -7.57 3.94 -5.71
CA VAL A 87 -7.35 2.84 -6.64
C VAL A 87 -8.54 2.61 -7.57
N PRO A 88 -8.37 1.91 -8.71
CA PRO A 88 -9.49 1.48 -9.55
C PRO A 88 -10.53 0.69 -8.74
N VAL A 89 -11.80 1.01 -8.96
CA VAL A 89 -12.90 0.43 -8.18
C VAL A 89 -13.10 -1.07 -8.38
N GLY A 90 -12.64 -1.61 -9.51
CA GLY A 90 -12.86 -3.03 -9.84
C GLY A 90 -14.32 -3.35 -10.14
N GLY A 91 -14.70 -4.64 -9.99
CA GLY A 91 -16.06 -5.14 -10.21
C GLY A 91 -16.70 -5.68 -8.92
N ASP A 92 -17.93 -6.16 -9.06
CA ASP A 92 -18.69 -6.92 -8.04
C ASP A 92 -19.05 -6.14 -6.75
N TRP A 93 -19.21 -4.81 -6.84
CA TRP A 93 -19.74 -4.00 -5.74
C TRP A 93 -21.22 -4.27 -5.49
N THR A 94 -21.58 -4.46 -4.21
CA THR A 94 -22.98 -4.50 -3.76
C THR A 94 -23.58 -3.09 -3.72
N TYR A 95 -22.79 -2.11 -3.29
CA TYR A 95 -23.13 -0.69 -3.24
C TYR A 95 -22.41 0.08 -4.35
N ASP A 96 -23.00 1.18 -4.81
CA ASP A 96 -22.35 2.07 -5.79
C ASP A 96 -21.08 2.69 -5.16
N PRO A 97 -19.87 2.44 -5.69
CA PRO A 97 -18.61 2.91 -5.10
C PRO A 97 -18.50 4.43 -5.01
N PHE A 98 -19.25 5.17 -5.86
CA PHE A 98 -19.25 6.63 -5.88
C PHE A 98 -20.48 7.24 -5.22
N LYS A 99 -21.21 6.45 -4.44
CA LYS A 99 -22.37 6.92 -3.69
C LYS A 99 -22.28 6.43 -2.25
N LEU A 100 -21.98 7.34 -1.33
CA LEU A 100 -21.94 7.00 0.07
C LEU A 100 -23.23 6.33 0.53
N THR A 101 -23.16 5.10 0.98
CA THR A 101 -24.31 4.32 1.46
C THR A 101 -24.11 3.95 2.92
N ARG A 102 -25.08 4.31 3.78
CA ARG A 102 -25.01 4.00 5.22
C ARG A 102 -25.98 2.89 5.58
N GLU A 103 -25.48 1.87 6.28
CA GLU A 103 -26.28 0.82 6.91
C GLU A 103 -25.89 0.68 8.40
N GLY A 104 -26.70 1.27 9.27
CA GLY A 104 -26.40 1.32 10.70
C GLY A 104 -25.15 2.14 11.00
N ASP A 105 -24.10 1.48 11.50
CA ASP A 105 -22.80 2.09 11.78
C ASP A 105 -21.85 2.05 10.59
N HIS A 106 -22.10 1.19 9.60
CA HIS A 106 -21.26 1.07 8.40
C HIS A 106 -21.60 2.14 7.37
N VAL A 107 -20.54 2.70 6.78
CA VAL A 107 -20.60 3.69 5.69
C VAL A 107 -19.76 3.17 4.54
N TYR A 108 -20.43 2.77 3.45
CA TYR A 108 -19.82 2.13 2.29
C TYR A 108 -19.53 3.14 1.18
N GLY A 109 -18.39 2.97 0.50
CA GLY A 109 -17.98 3.72 -0.68
C GLY A 109 -16.48 3.67 -0.87
N ARG A 110 -15.97 3.84 -2.09
CA ARG A 110 -14.54 3.86 -2.38
C ARG A 110 -13.89 5.11 -1.76
N GLY A 111 -12.82 4.90 -0.98
CA GLY A 111 -12.11 5.96 -0.26
C GLY A 111 -12.70 6.27 1.12
N THR A 112 -13.65 5.47 1.61
CA THR A 112 -14.20 5.69 2.95
C THR A 112 -13.19 5.43 4.05
N THR A 113 -12.29 4.46 3.86
CA THR A 113 -11.19 4.16 4.78
C THR A 113 -9.85 4.60 4.21
N ASP A 114 -9.67 4.52 2.89
CA ASP A 114 -8.42 4.78 2.18
C ASP A 114 -8.62 5.84 1.08
N ASP A 115 -8.38 7.12 1.32
CA ASP A 115 -8.02 7.83 2.56
C ASP A 115 -8.92 9.08 2.78
N LYS A 116 -10.02 9.21 1.95
CA LYS A 116 -10.94 10.38 2.00
C LYS A 116 -11.61 10.53 3.37
N GLY A 117 -11.97 9.42 4.03
CA GLY A 117 -12.52 9.42 5.38
C GLY A 117 -11.52 9.95 6.41
N PRO A 118 -10.33 9.36 6.54
CA PRO A 118 -9.28 9.79 7.45
C PRO A 118 -8.81 11.23 7.25
N VAL A 119 -8.76 11.71 6.01
CA VAL A 119 -8.54 13.15 5.71
C VAL A 119 -9.59 14.03 6.39
N LEU A 120 -10.87 13.64 6.33
CA LEU A 120 -11.93 14.39 7.01
C LEU A 120 -11.86 14.24 8.52
N GLU A 121 -11.54 13.06 9.05
CA GLU A 121 -11.32 12.85 10.49
C GLU A 121 -10.25 13.79 11.02
N ALA A 122 -9.12 13.92 10.33
CA ALA A 122 -8.06 14.86 10.66
C ALA A 122 -8.53 16.32 10.58
N LEU A 123 -9.30 16.68 9.55
CA LEU A 123 -9.86 18.02 9.40
C LEU A 123 -10.83 18.38 10.53
N TYR A 124 -11.68 17.44 10.96
CA TYR A 124 -12.60 17.62 12.08
C TYR A 124 -11.86 17.62 13.44
N ALA A 125 -10.77 16.88 13.57
CA ALA A 125 -9.89 16.96 14.74
C ALA A 125 -9.27 18.36 14.87
N MET A 126 -8.77 18.93 13.77
CA MET A 126 -8.29 20.32 13.74
C MET A 126 -9.41 21.32 14.11
N LYS A 127 -10.63 21.12 13.56
CA LYS A 127 -11.79 21.95 13.89
C LYS A 127 -12.12 21.91 15.40
N LEU A 128 -12.22 20.73 15.98
CA LEU A 128 -12.50 20.58 17.41
C LEU A 128 -11.40 21.22 18.27
N LEU A 129 -10.14 21.05 17.90
CA LEU A 129 -9.01 21.66 18.62
C LEU A 129 -9.09 23.19 18.56
N ARG A 130 -9.34 23.77 17.40
CA ARG A 130 -9.52 25.22 17.24
C ARG A 130 -10.70 25.75 18.07
N ASP A 131 -11.85 25.07 17.96
CA ASP A 131 -13.10 25.48 18.62
C ASP A 131 -13.02 25.29 20.15
N SER A 132 -12.09 24.46 20.66
CA SER A 132 -11.80 24.33 22.10
C SER A 132 -11.08 25.54 22.68
N GLY A 133 -10.57 26.45 21.84
CA GLY A 133 -9.87 27.66 22.27
C GLY A 133 -8.43 27.41 22.79
N VAL A 134 -7.87 26.24 22.51
CA VAL A 134 -6.45 25.95 22.82
C VAL A 134 -5.57 26.91 22.01
N LYS A 135 -4.65 27.57 22.69
CA LYS A 135 -3.70 28.44 22.02
C LYS A 135 -2.63 27.60 21.32
N LEU A 136 -2.55 27.77 20.01
CA LEU A 136 -1.53 27.11 19.20
C LEU A 136 -0.22 27.89 19.25
N ASN A 137 0.88 27.19 19.49
CA ASN A 137 2.25 27.71 19.47
C ASN A 137 3.01 27.38 18.19
N LYS A 138 2.40 26.55 17.32
CA LYS A 138 2.88 26.14 16.00
C LYS A 138 1.71 26.17 15.02
N ARG A 139 1.99 26.15 13.74
CA ARG A 139 0.97 25.90 12.72
C ARG A 139 0.59 24.44 12.71
N VAL A 140 -0.66 24.14 12.40
CA VAL A 140 -1.15 22.80 12.13
C VAL A 140 -1.64 22.76 10.68
N ARG A 141 -1.10 21.89 9.88
CA ARG A 141 -1.35 21.80 8.44
C ARG A 141 -1.81 20.40 8.07
N LEU A 142 -3.00 20.31 7.45
CA LEU A 142 -3.49 19.10 6.80
C LEU A 142 -3.20 19.19 5.30
N ILE A 143 -2.32 18.36 4.79
CA ILE A 143 -1.99 18.23 3.36
C ILE A 143 -2.92 17.19 2.76
N MET A 144 -3.49 17.51 1.61
CA MET A 144 -4.37 16.67 0.80
C MET A 144 -3.65 16.37 -0.51
N GLY A 145 -3.15 15.17 -0.68
CA GLY A 145 -2.44 14.72 -1.88
C GLY A 145 -3.38 14.14 -2.94
N CYS A 146 -2.88 13.99 -4.16
CA CYS A 146 -3.63 13.52 -5.33
C CYS A 146 -2.99 12.35 -6.06
N ASN A 147 -1.97 11.70 -5.49
CA ASN A 147 -1.21 10.64 -6.16
C ASN A 147 -0.48 9.73 -5.16
N GLU A 148 -1.13 9.31 -4.09
CA GLU A 148 -0.55 8.34 -3.16
C GLU A 148 -0.44 6.97 -3.82
N GLU A 149 -1.53 6.48 -4.33
CA GLU A 149 -1.77 5.15 -4.86
C GLU A 149 -0.88 4.77 -6.07
N THR A 150 -0.27 5.79 -6.69
CA THR A 150 0.48 5.60 -7.92
C THR A 150 1.85 6.29 -7.93
N GLY A 151 2.46 6.50 -6.75
CA GLY A 151 3.88 6.85 -6.63
C GLY A 151 4.22 8.20 -6.00
N SER A 152 3.28 8.84 -5.30
CA SER A 152 3.51 9.99 -4.39
C SER A 152 4.22 11.23 -4.99
N LYS A 153 4.16 11.44 -6.31
CA LYS A 153 4.74 12.61 -6.99
C LYS A 153 4.16 13.95 -6.49
N CYS A 154 2.96 13.91 -5.94
CA CYS A 154 2.35 15.06 -5.29
C CYS A 154 3.15 15.52 -4.07
N MET A 155 3.77 14.62 -3.32
CA MET A 155 4.61 14.95 -2.17
C MET A 155 6.02 15.36 -2.60
N GLU A 156 6.53 14.86 -3.74
CA GLU A 156 7.76 15.40 -4.35
C GLU A 156 7.57 16.90 -4.66
N HIS A 157 6.45 17.25 -5.31
CA HIS A 157 6.12 18.64 -5.60
C HIS A 157 5.94 19.47 -4.31
N TYR A 158 5.25 18.94 -3.29
CA TYR A 158 5.13 19.61 -1.99
C TYR A 158 6.51 19.95 -1.39
N ASN A 159 7.45 19.01 -1.41
CA ASN A 159 8.80 19.19 -0.89
C ASN A 159 9.61 20.24 -1.67
N GLU A 160 9.28 20.47 -2.95
CA GLU A 160 9.94 21.49 -3.77
C GLU A 160 9.42 22.91 -3.52
N VAL A 161 8.11 23.07 -3.24
CA VAL A 161 7.45 24.38 -3.27
C VAL A 161 6.93 24.85 -1.90
N ALA A 162 6.90 23.96 -0.90
CA ALA A 162 6.34 24.25 0.43
C ALA A 162 7.38 24.06 1.55
N GLU A 163 7.01 24.46 2.75
CA GLU A 163 7.86 24.39 3.94
C GLU A 163 7.90 22.94 4.49
N GLU A 164 9.07 22.55 5.01
CA GLU A 164 9.27 21.25 5.66
C GLU A 164 8.46 21.15 6.96
N LEU A 165 7.90 19.97 7.23
CA LEU A 165 7.18 19.69 8.47
C LEU A 165 8.16 19.47 9.62
N SER A 166 7.85 20.00 10.80
CA SER A 166 8.65 19.81 12.01
C SER A 166 8.41 18.45 12.65
N CYS A 167 7.17 17.99 12.64
CA CYS A 167 6.72 16.66 13.04
C CYS A 167 5.31 16.42 12.51
N GLY A 168 4.83 15.17 12.55
CA GLY A 168 3.46 14.90 12.11
C GLY A 168 3.15 13.43 11.88
N PHE A 169 2.04 13.19 11.18
CA PHE A 169 1.61 11.83 10.82
C PHE A 169 0.83 11.79 9.51
N THR A 170 0.70 10.60 8.95
CA THR A 170 -0.25 10.30 7.88
C THR A 170 -1.34 9.36 8.42
N PRO A 171 -2.64 9.69 8.26
CA PRO A 171 -3.75 8.87 8.75
C PRO A 171 -4.11 7.77 7.75
N ASP A 172 -3.16 6.94 7.36
CA ASP A 172 -3.25 6.00 6.24
C ASP A 172 -2.60 4.65 6.60
N ALA A 173 -2.97 4.09 7.76
CA ALA A 173 -2.50 2.79 8.24
C ALA A 173 -3.23 2.36 9.54
N ASN A 174 -2.65 1.39 10.25
CA ASN A 174 -3.21 0.89 11.49
C ASN A 174 -2.87 1.77 12.71
N PHE A 175 -3.78 1.79 13.69
CA PHE A 175 -3.45 2.11 15.07
C PHE A 175 -2.70 0.93 15.74
N PRO A 176 -1.86 1.15 16.80
CA PRO A 176 -1.67 2.43 17.53
C PRO A 176 -0.72 3.42 16.87
N CYS A 177 0.29 3.01 16.13
CA CYS A 177 1.08 3.81 15.19
C CYS A 177 2.12 2.94 14.47
N ILE A 178 2.54 3.38 13.30
CA ILE A 178 3.54 2.70 12.47
C ILE A 178 4.84 3.50 12.60
N HIS A 179 5.79 2.98 13.36
CA HIS A 179 7.07 3.65 13.58
C HIS A 179 8.15 3.23 12.57
N GLY A 180 7.82 2.29 11.68
CA GLY A 180 8.69 1.87 10.59
C GLY A 180 7.91 1.26 9.43
N GLU A 181 8.39 1.53 8.22
CA GLU A 181 7.87 0.97 6.97
C GLU A 181 9.02 0.31 6.23
N LYS A 182 8.87 -0.96 5.83
CA LYS A 182 9.90 -1.68 5.08
C LYS A 182 10.28 -0.95 3.82
N GLY A 183 11.56 -1.00 3.48
CA GLY A 183 12.05 -0.56 2.19
C GLY A 183 11.46 -1.40 1.05
N HIS A 184 11.61 -0.92 -0.15
CA HIS A 184 11.13 -1.59 -1.36
C HIS A 184 12.25 -1.71 -2.38
N MET A 185 12.35 -2.86 -3.03
CA MET A 185 13.17 -3.04 -4.23
C MET A 185 12.38 -3.88 -5.24
N SER A 186 12.26 -3.37 -6.44
CA SER A 186 11.73 -4.15 -7.56
C SER A 186 12.85 -4.82 -8.33
N MET A 187 12.58 -6.03 -8.83
CA MET A 187 13.44 -6.74 -9.77
C MET A 187 12.59 -7.33 -10.89
N THR A 188 13.23 -7.62 -12.02
CA THR A 188 12.62 -8.39 -13.10
C THR A 188 13.60 -9.46 -13.58
N ALA A 189 13.19 -10.72 -13.48
CA ALA A 189 13.94 -11.82 -14.05
C ALA A 189 13.53 -12.04 -15.51
N TYR A 190 14.50 -12.31 -16.37
CA TYR A 190 14.33 -12.54 -17.82
C TYR A 190 14.97 -13.86 -18.25
N SER A 191 14.28 -14.62 -19.11
CA SER A 191 14.86 -15.79 -19.78
C SER A 191 15.91 -15.35 -20.80
N LYS A 192 17.02 -16.12 -20.89
CA LYS A 192 17.97 -16.05 -22.02
C LYS A 192 17.63 -17.09 -23.08
N ASN A 193 17.42 -18.33 -22.64
CA ASN A 193 16.95 -19.43 -23.47
C ASN A 193 15.79 -20.11 -22.75
N THR A 194 14.76 -20.50 -23.49
CA THR A 194 13.64 -21.27 -22.94
C THR A 194 12.93 -22.04 -24.05
N GLN A 195 12.42 -23.21 -23.73
CA GLN A 195 11.52 -23.99 -24.57
C GLN A 195 10.05 -23.70 -24.24
N ILE A 196 9.78 -22.92 -23.17
CA ILE A 196 8.42 -22.50 -22.84
C ILE A 196 7.90 -21.62 -23.96
N ILE A 197 6.78 -22.03 -24.57
CA ILE A 197 6.17 -21.31 -25.70
C ILE A 197 5.53 -20.01 -25.21
N SER A 198 4.82 -20.07 -24.06
CA SER A 198 4.28 -18.92 -23.39
C SER A 198 3.99 -19.20 -21.92
N MET A 199 4.15 -18.19 -21.06
CA MET A 199 3.76 -18.23 -19.67
C MET A 199 3.23 -16.85 -19.27
N ASN A 200 1.97 -16.80 -18.82
CA ASN A 200 1.30 -15.55 -18.46
C ASN A 200 0.48 -15.73 -17.19
N GLY A 201 0.62 -14.80 -16.24
CA GLY A 201 -0.09 -14.85 -14.98
C GLY A 201 0.16 -13.62 -14.12
N GLY A 202 -0.68 -13.47 -13.08
CA GLY A 202 -0.65 -12.32 -12.19
C GLY A 202 -1.23 -11.05 -12.84
N PHE A 203 -1.65 -10.10 -12.00
CA PHE A 203 -2.25 -8.84 -12.44
C PHE A 203 -1.47 -7.62 -11.98
N VAL A 204 -0.84 -7.69 -10.79
CA VAL A 204 -0.08 -6.60 -10.19
C VAL A 204 1.25 -7.13 -9.64
N SER A 205 2.28 -6.28 -9.63
CA SER A 205 3.63 -6.67 -9.22
C SER A 205 3.77 -6.87 -7.70
N ASN A 206 2.94 -6.19 -6.92
CA ASN A 206 2.98 -6.20 -5.45
C ASN A 206 2.03 -7.22 -4.78
N ALA A 207 1.57 -8.21 -5.53
CA ALA A 207 0.80 -9.33 -5.00
C ALA A 207 1.31 -10.67 -5.56
N VAL A 208 1.06 -11.75 -4.82
CA VAL A 208 1.37 -13.12 -5.23
C VAL A 208 0.68 -13.44 -6.57
N CYS A 209 1.42 -13.98 -7.54
CA CYS A 209 0.87 -14.47 -8.81
C CYS A 209 -0.10 -15.64 -8.53
N ASP A 210 -1.37 -15.34 -8.38
CA ASP A 210 -2.41 -16.30 -7.97
C ASP A 210 -2.97 -17.13 -9.11
N THR A 211 -2.75 -16.71 -10.37
CA THR A 211 -3.18 -17.46 -11.57
C THR A 211 -2.06 -17.47 -12.59
N CYS A 212 -1.85 -18.62 -13.24
CA CYS A 212 -0.85 -18.76 -14.29
C CYS A 212 -1.31 -19.74 -15.36
N THR A 213 -1.08 -19.39 -16.64
CA THR A 213 -1.26 -20.29 -17.78
C THR A 213 0.07 -20.43 -18.51
N THR A 214 0.55 -21.67 -18.66
CA THR A 214 1.83 -21.99 -19.28
C THR A 214 1.62 -22.96 -20.45
N VAL A 215 2.29 -22.71 -21.56
CA VAL A 215 2.29 -23.57 -22.74
C VAL A 215 3.71 -24.04 -23.02
N ILE A 216 3.93 -25.35 -23.11
CA ILE A 216 5.21 -25.98 -23.39
C ILE A 216 5.10 -26.99 -24.50
N PRO A 217 6.19 -27.38 -25.20
CA PRO A 217 6.18 -28.47 -26.14
C PRO A 217 5.83 -29.82 -25.46
N THR A 218 5.16 -30.70 -26.20
CA THR A 218 4.88 -32.06 -25.74
C THR A 218 6.15 -32.91 -25.75
N GLU A 219 6.31 -33.70 -24.69
CA GLU A 219 7.27 -34.79 -24.58
C GLU A 219 6.57 -36.05 -24.05
N THR A 220 7.07 -37.25 -24.47
CA THR A 220 6.44 -38.50 -24.08
C THR A 220 6.39 -38.69 -22.56
N GLY A 221 5.19 -38.83 -22.01
CA GLY A 221 4.93 -39.05 -20.57
C GLY A 221 5.12 -37.83 -19.70
N LEU A 222 5.36 -36.63 -20.27
CA LEU A 222 5.52 -35.40 -19.51
C LEU A 222 4.21 -34.93 -18.87
N LYS A 223 3.09 -35.04 -19.60
CA LYS A 223 1.78 -34.69 -19.10
C LYS A 223 1.43 -35.40 -17.80
N GLU A 224 1.57 -36.74 -17.77
CA GLU A 224 1.26 -37.55 -16.59
C GLU A 224 2.15 -37.20 -15.41
N LYS A 225 3.43 -36.88 -15.63
CA LYS A 225 4.36 -36.45 -14.58
C LYS A 225 4.00 -35.07 -14.04
N LEU A 226 3.57 -34.12 -14.91
CA LEU A 226 3.08 -32.80 -14.50
C LEU A 226 1.81 -32.92 -13.67
N GLU A 227 0.83 -33.71 -14.12
CA GLU A 227 -0.40 -33.96 -13.37
C GLU A 227 -0.10 -34.57 -11.98
N ALA A 228 0.83 -35.52 -11.90
CA ALA A 228 1.26 -36.12 -10.63
C ALA A 228 1.94 -35.09 -9.71
N SER A 229 2.83 -34.26 -10.24
CA SER A 229 3.52 -33.22 -9.45
C SER A 229 2.54 -32.15 -8.96
N LEU A 230 1.63 -31.67 -9.80
CA LEU A 230 0.63 -30.67 -9.46
C LEU A 230 -0.37 -31.17 -8.40
N ALA A 231 -0.69 -32.46 -8.41
CA ALA A 231 -1.61 -33.06 -7.44
C ALA A 231 -1.09 -33.03 -5.99
N GLU A 232 0.22 -32.88 -5.79
CA GLU A 232 0.86 -32.79 -4.48
C GLU A 232 0.98 -31.35 -3.94
N THR A 233 0.51 -30.37 -4.71
CA THR A 233 0.66 -28.94 -4.37
C THR A 233 -0.53 -28.39 -3.57
N LYS A 234 -0.38 -27.14 -3.10
CA LYS A 234 -1.44 -26.37 -2.41
C LYS A 234 -2.29 -25.52 -3.37
N LEU A 235 -2.20 -25.73 -4.68
CA LEU A 235 -3.04 -25.00 -5.65
C LEU A 235 -4.53 -25.24 -5.36
N GLN A 236 -5.33 -24.18 -5.49
CA GLN A 236 -6.79 -24.30 -5.38
C GLN A 236 -7.38 -25.07 -6.58
N GLN A 237 -6.77 -24.89 -7.76
CA GLN A 237 -7.17 -25.54 -8.99
C GLN A 237 -5.99 -25.67 -9.94
N TYR A 238 -5.94 -26.78 -10.67
CA TYR A 238 -5.06 -26.92 -11.84
C TYR A 238 -5.73 -27.70 -12.94
N ARG A 239 -5.23 -27.55 -14.15
CA ARG A 239 -5.64 -28.34 -15.33
C ARG A 239 -4.47 -28.49 -16.29
N VAL A 240 -4.23 -29.71 -16.77
CA VAL A 240 -3.23 -30.00 -17.79
C VAL A 240 -3.94 -30.57 -19.00
N THR A 241 -3.74 -29.98 -20.18
CA THR A 241 -4.28 -30.45 -21.44
C THR A 241 -3.15 -30.64 -22.45
N GLU A 242 -3.30 -31.61 -23.36
CA GLU A 242 -2.32 -31.89 -24.41
C GLU A 242 -3.02 -31.92 -25.76
N GLU A 243 -2.66 -31.00 -26.64
CA GLU A 243 -3.24 -30.86 -27.97
C GLU A 243 -2.20 -30.30 -28.95
N ASN A 244 -2.21 -30.77 -30.20
CA ASN A 244 -1.38 -30.24 -31.27
C ASN A 244 0.13 -30.18 -31.00
N GLY A 245 0.67 -31.13 -30.23
CA GLY A 245 2.09 -31.16 -29.88
C GLY A 245 2.48 -30.16 -28.77
N GLN A 246 1.51 -29.66 -28.00
CA GLN A 246 1.71 -28.74 -26.90
C GLN A 246 0.97 -29.22 -25.65
N ILE A 247 1.56 -28.95 -24.49
CA ILE A 247 0.93 -29.10 -23.18
C ILE A 247 0.60 -27.71 -22.64
N THR A 248 -0.65 -27.52 -22.26
CA THR A 248 -1.12 -26.30 -21.57
C THR A 248 -1.39 -26.63 -20.10
N ILE A 249 -0.75 -25.89 -19.20
CA ILE A 249 -0.91 -25.97 -17.75
C ILE A 249 -1.63 -24.71 -17.30
N PHE A 250 -2.78 -24.86 -16.68
CA PHE A 250 -3.45 -23.79 -15.93
C PHE A 250 -3.29 -24.09 -14.44
N ALA A 251 -2.87 -23.08 -13.67
CA ALA A 251 -2.71 -23.14 -12.23
C ALA A 251 -3.42 -21.96 -11.56
N LYS A 252 -4.14 -22.22 -10.46
CA LYS A 252 -4.76 -21.23 -9.60
C LYS A 252 -4.34 -21.47 -8.16
N GLY A 253 -3.64 -20.50 -7.59
CA GLY A 253 -3.18 -20.45 -6.22
C GLY A 253 -4.07 -19.60 -5.33
N VAL A 254 -3.45 -18.88 -4.38
CA VAL A 254 -4.12 -18.00 -3.41
C VAL A 254 -3.43 -16.63 -3.46
N PRO A 255 -4.16 -15.52 -3.67
CA PRO A 255 -3.57 -14.20 -3.63
C PRO A 255 -3.12 -13.83 -2.21
N ALA A 256 -2.08 -13.03 -2.12
CA ALA A 256 -1.63 -12.36 -0.89
C ALA A 256 -0.80 -11.13 -1.27
N HIS A 257 -0.72 -10.15 -0.38
CA HIS A 257 0.12 -8.99 -0.57
C HIS A 257 1.61 -9.36 -0.53
N ALA A 258 2.46 -8.69 -1.32
CA ALA A 258 3.89 -9.00 -1.41
C ALA A 258 4.69 -8.82 -0.09
N SER A 259 4.13 -8.11 0.88
CA SER A 259 4.73 -8.00 2.22
C SER A 259 4.52 -9.23 3.10
N MET A 260 3.55 -10.10 2.76
CA MET A 260 3.21 -11.34 3.46
C MET A 260 2.97 -12.48 2.44
N PRO A 261 3.94 -12.77 1.56
CA PRO A 261 3.74 -13.71 0.45
C PRO A 261 3.54 -15.15 0.93
N GLU A 262 3.94 -15.49 2.14
CA GLU A 262 3.75 -16.79 2.79
C GLU A 262 2.27 -17.13 3.06
N LEU A 263 1.40 -16.13 3.09
CA LEU A 263 -0.06 -16.32 3.21
C LEU A 263 -0.72 -16.71 1.88
N GLY A 264 0.01 -16.55 0.78
CA GLY A 264 -0.45 -16.88 -0.56
C GLY A 264 0.06 -18.23 -1.07
N VAL A 265 -0.38 -18.58 -2.28
CA VAL A 265 0.15 -19.70 -3.08
C VAL A 265 0.45 -19.20 -4.47
N ASN A 266 1.74 -19.08 -4.80
CA ASN A 266 2.20 -18.54 -6.08
C ASN A 266 2.04 -19.58 -7.20
N ALA A 267 1.05 -19.36 -8.08
CA ALA A 267 0.74 -20.28 -9.18
C ALA A 267 1.88 -20.40 -10.20
N ALA A 268 2.59 -19.31 -10.49
CA ALA A 268 3.75 -19.33 -11.38
C ALA A 268 4.91 -20.10 -10.78
N GLY A 269 5.27 -19.83 -9.54
CA GLY A 269 6.35 -20.51 -8.83
C GLY A 269 6.09 -22.03 -8.70
N VAL A 270 4.85 -22.40 -8.31
CA VAL A 270 4.43 -23.81 -8.26
C VAL A 270 4.56 -24.46 -9.64
N THR A 271 4.20 -23.76 -10.72
CA THR A 271 4.31 -24.31 -12.08
C THR A 271 5.77 -24.52 -12.48
N PHE A 272 6.69 -23.59 -12.19
CA PHE A 272 8.12 -23.77 -12.43
C PHE A 272 8.69 -24.97 -11.65
N GLU A 273 8.36 -25.07 -10.37
CA GLU A 273 8.80 -26.21 -9.53
C GLU A 273 8.27 -27.55 -10.06
N CYS A 274 6.99 -27.61 -10.46
CA CYS A 274 6.39 -28.82 -11.00
C CYS A 274 6.95 -29.19 -12.38
N MET A 275 7.30 -28.24 -13.23
CA MET A 275 7.97 -28.53 -14.50
C MET A 275 9.33 -29.19 -14.30
N GLU A 276 10.14 -28.67 -13.38
CA GLU A 276 11.44 -29.29 -13.03
C GLU A 276 11.28 -30.69 -12.45
N LYS A 277 10.37 -30.88 -11.47
CA LYS A 277 10.06 -32.20 -10.88
C LYS A 277 9.57 -33.21 -11.90
N ALA A 278 8.81 -32.77 -12.90
CA ALA A 278 8.34 -33.61 -14.01
C ALA A 278 9.47 -33.99 -14.98
N GLY A 279 10.64 -33.34 -14.90
CA GLY A 279 11.78 -33.56 -15.77
C GLY A 279 11.72 -32.79 -17.07
N PHE A 280 11.01 -31.67 -17.12
CA PHE A 280 11.06 -30.72 -18.24
C PHE A 280 12.39 -29.96 -18.19
N GLU A 281 13.28 -30.28 -19.14
CA GLU A 281 14.64 -29.71 -19.20
C GLU A 281 14.59 -28.35 -19.87
N ASP A 282 14.59 -27.27 -19.06
CA ASP A 282 14.54 -25.89 -19.54
C ASP A 282 15.48 -25.00 -18.72
N ASP A 283 16.24 -24.15 -19.39
CA ASP A 283 17.23 -23.29 -18.75
C ASP A 283 16.59 -22.23 -17.83
N PHE A 284 15.48 -21.62 -18.27
CA PHE A 284 14.84 -20.61 -17.44
C PHE A 284 14.07 -21.22 -16.25
N VAL A 285 13.53 -22.43 -16.39
CA VAL A 285 12.94 -23.17 -15.25
C VAL A 285 13.99 -23.40 -14.17
N LYS A 286 15.22 -23.83 -14.53
CA LYS A 286 16.33 -24.00 -13.59
C LYS A 286 16.72 -22.67 -12.96
N PHE A 287 16.88 -21.61 -13.75
CA PHE A 287 17.21 -20.28 -13.27
C PHE A 287 16.17 -19.76 -12.26
N TYR A 288 14.90 -19.84 -12.60
CA TYR A 288 13.83 -19.39 -11.72
C TYR A 288 13.84 -20.15 -10.38
N ASN A 289 13.91 -21.47 -10.41
CA ASN A 289 13.88 -22.30 -9.21
C ASN A 289 15.12 -22.11 -8.33
N GLU A 290 16.29 -21.84 -8.90
CA GLU A 290 17.52 -21.58 -8.18
C GLU A 290 17.56 -20.18 -7.54
N HIS A 291 17.18 -19.14 -8.31
CA HIS A 291 17.35 -17.74 -7.89
C HIS A 291 16.12 -17.16 -7.21
N ILE A 292 14.92 -17.56 -7.60
CA ILE A 292 13.65 -17.05 -7.06
C ILE A 292 12.98 -18.14 -6.22
N GLY A 293 12.56 -19.21 -6.86
CA GLY A 293 11.95 -20.39 -6.26
C GLY A 293 10.67 -20.10 -5.50
N MET A 294 10.36 -20.99 -4.56
CA MET A 294 9.18 -20.91 -3.70
C MET A 294 9.49 -20.34 -2.31
N SER A 295 10.77 -20.06 -1.99
CA SER A 295 11.13 -19.41 -0.74
C SER A 295 10.87 -17.91 -0.85
N CYS A 296 10.05 -17.38 0.04
CA CYS A 296 9.73 -15.96 0.07
C CYS A 296 10.77 -15.11 0.81
N ASP A 297 11.96 -15.65 1.11
CA ASP A 297 12.99 -15.03 1.95
C ASP A 297 14.19 -14.46 1.16
N GLY A 298 14.15 -14.53 -0.16
CA GLY A 298 15.22 -14.04 -1.04
C GLY A 298 16.55 -14.81 -0.96
N ALA A 299 16.57 -16.01 -0.37
CA ALA A 299 17.80 -16.81 -0.21
C ALA A 299 18.48 -17.13 -1.55
N GLY A 300 17.72 -17.42 -2.61
CA GLY A 300 18.22 -17.73 -3.96
C GLY A 300 19.09 -16.62 -4.53
N VAL A 301 18.67 -15.38 -4.40
CA VAL A 301 19.43 -14.20 -4.83
C VAL A 301 20.37 -13.63 -3.75
N GLY A 302 20.54 -14.33 -2.62
CA GLY A 302 21.48 -13.93 -1.56
C GLY A 302 20.96 -12.87 -0.60
N LEU A 303 19.67 -12.63 -0.58
CA LEU A 303 19.02 -11.55 0.19
C LEU A 303 18.40 -12.02 1.51
N LYS A 304 18.67 -13.26 1.95
CA LYS A 304 18.12 -13.73 3.23
C LYS A 304 18.58 -12.86 4.39
N PHE A 305 17.67 -12.10 4.95
CA PHE A 305 17.92 -11.18 6.05
C PHE A 305 16.66 -11.06 6.94
N GLU A 306 16.88 -10.93 8.23
CA GLU A 306 15.83 -10.73 9.22
C GLU A 306 16.35 -9.81 10.32
N ASP A 307 15.54 -8.89 10.78
CA ASP A 307 15.79 -8.06 11.95
C ASP A 307 14.72 -8.30 13.03
N GLU A 308 14.78 -7.56 14.12
CA GLU A 308 13.80 -7.67 15.21
C GLU A 308 12.36 -7.30 14.80
N TYR A 309 12.19 -6.67 13.65
CA TYR A 309 10.90 -6.24 13.09
C TYR A 309 10.40 -7.14 11.95
N GLY A 310 11.14 -8.17 11.60
CA GLY A 310 10.76 -9.20 10.66
C GLY A 310 11.72 -9.45 9.50
N ALA A 311 11.41 -10.48 8.72
CA ALA A 311 12.23 -10.91 7.61
C ALA A 311 12.06 -10.07 6.34
N LEU A 312 13.09 -10.06 5.49
CA LEU A 312 12.95 -9.66 4.09
C LEU A 312 11.96 -10.60 3.40
N THR A 313 11.08 -10.03 2.57
CA THR A 313 10.18 -10.83 1.74
C THR A 313 10.48 -10.65 0.26
N LEU A 314 10.33 -11.72 -0.51
CA LEU A 314 10.44 -11.77 -1.96
C LEU A 314 9.16 -12.36 -2.54
N CYS A 315 8.54 -11.67 -3.49
CA CYS A 315 7.30 -12.09 -4.12
C CYS A 315 7.37 -11.94 -5.64
N ASN A 316 7.09 -13.02 -6.38
CA ASN A 316 6.86 -12.91 -7.83
C ASN A 316 5.38 -12.57 -8.07
N GLY A 317 5.12 -11.41 -8.67
CA GLY A 317 3.78 -10.89 -8.91
C GLY A 317 3.23 -11.20 -10.29
N ILE A 318 3.96 -10.83 -11.34
CA ILE A 318 3.55 -11.01 -12.73
C ILE A 318 4.54 -11.91 -13.45
N VAL A 319 4.03 -12.81 -14.25
CA VAL A 319 4.82 -13.51 -15.27
C VAL A 319 4.22 -13.25 -16.65
N LYS A 320 5.06 -12.95 -17.63
CA LYS A 320 4.63 -12.57 -18.98
C LYS A 320 5.61 -13.06 -20.04
N THR A 321 5.07 -13.46 -21.19
CA THR A 321 5.84 -13.76 -22.39
C THR A 321 5.63 -12.66 -23.42
N GLU A 322 6.70 -12.01 -23.86
CA GLU A 322 6.72 -11.02 -24.93
C GLU A 322 7.91 -11.32 -25.87
N ASP A 323 7.66 -11.38 -27.16
CA ASP A 323 8.68 -11.62 -28.20
C ASP A 323 9.55 -12.87 -27.92
N GLY A 324 8.96 -13.91 -27.32
CA GLY A 324 9.64 -15.16 -26.96
C GLY A 324 10.52 -15.07 -25.70
N ILE A 325 10.52 -13.95 -24.99
CA ILE A 325 11.20 -13.75 -23.72
C ILE A 325 10.17 -13.85 -22.60
N ILE A 326 10.48 -14.65 -21.59
CA ILE A 326 9.68 -14.70 -20.36
C ILE A 326 10.27 -13.70 -19.36
N SER A 327 9.42 -12.87 -18.77
CA SER A 327 9.76 -11.97 -17.69
C SER A 327 8.95 -12.28 -16.44
N CYS A 328 9.58 -12.17 -15.26
CA CYS A 328 8.94 -12.33 -13.96
C CYS A 328 9.22 -11.09 -13.10
N THR A 329 8.18 -10.35 -12.72
CA THR A 329 8.36 -9.22 -11.77
C THR A 329 8.52 -9.75 -10.36
N ILE A 330 9.39 -9.12 -9.58
CA ILE A 330 9.73 -9.51 -8.22
C ILE A 330 9.64 -8.27 -7.35
N ASP A 331 8.78 -8.30 -6.34
CA ASP A 331 8.68 -7.30 -5.28
C ASP A 331 9.46 -7.78 -4.06
N ILE A 332 10.31 -6.94 -3.52
CA ILE A 332 11.12 -7.22 -2.34
C ILE A 332 10.83 -6.17 -1.27
N ARG A 333 10.45 -6.62 -0.06
CA ARG A 333 10.29 -5.76 1.10
C ARG A 333 11.51 -5.89 2.00
N VAL A 334 12.20 -4.76 2.16
CA VAL A 334 13.49 -4.67 2.85
C VAL A 334 13.26 -4.32 4.32
N PRO A 335 13.78 -5.11 5.28
CA PRO A 335 13.70 -4.81 6.71
C PRO A 335 14.20 -3.41 7.05
N VAL A 336 13.62 -2.80 8.11
CA VAL A 336 13.82 -1.39 8.44
C VAL A 336 15.22 -1.03 8.91
N THR A 337 16.03 -2.01 9.30
CA THR A 337 17.43 -1.80 9.71
C THR A 337 18.43 -1.95 8.57
N LEU A 338 17.98 -2.30 7.35
CA LEU A 338 18.82 -2.54 6.19
C LEU A 338 18.60 -1.45 5.13
N LYS A 339 19.68 -0.79 4.69
CA LYS A 339 19.61 0.21 3.62
C LYS A 339 19.48 -0.46 2.26
N ALA A 340 18.73 0.13 1.37
CA ALA A 340 18.51 -0.38 0.02
C ALA A 340 19.81 -0.53 -0.80
N ALA A 341 20.80 0.33 -0.59
CA ALA A 341 22.12 0.20 -1.21
C ALA A 341 22.90 -1.06 -0.78
N ASP A 342 22.73 -1.47 0.49
CA ASP A 342 23.35 -2.69 1.00
C ASP A 342 22.66 -3.92 0.39
N VAL A 343 21.32 -3.90 0.25
CA VAL A 343 20.53 -4.94 -0.41
C VAL A 343 21.02 -5.17 -1.84
N ARG A 344 21.21 -4.10 -2.60
CA ARG A 344 21.75 -4.19 -3.96
C ARG A 344 23.10 -4.89 -3.98
N THR A 345 24.02 -4.49 -3.10
CA THR A 345 25.35 -5.08 -3.01
C THR A 345 25.30 -6.58 -2.64
N MET A 346 24.38 -6.99 -1.77
CA MET A 346 24.21 -8.39 -1.36
C MET A 346 23.83 -9.32 -2.51
N CYS A 347 23.01 -8.87 -3.45
CA CYS A 347 22.50 -9.71 -4.55
C CYS A 347 23.31 -9.58 -5.85
N GLU A 348 24.16 -8.58 -6.01
CA GLU A 348 24.83 -8.23 -7.29
C GLU A 348 25.54 -9.41 -7.96
N ALA A 349 26.17 -10.31 -7.19
CA ALA A 349 26.88 -11.48 -7.71
C ALA A 349 25.95 -12.63 -8.17
N ARG A 350 24.65 -12.51 -7.97
CA ARG A 350 23.65 -13.56 -8.26
C ARG A 350 22.54 -13.09 -9.21
N LEU A 351 22.75 -12.00 -9.90
CA LEU A 351 21.74 -11.43 -10.79
C LEU A 351 21.74 -12.03 -12.20
N GLU A 352 22.78 -12.80 -12.56
CA GLU A 352 22.92 -13.35 -13.91
C GLU A 352 23.75 -14.63 -13.91
N ASP A 353 23.34 -15.58 -14.74
CA ASP A 353 24.10 -16.77 -15.13
C ASP A 353 23.91 -17.08 -16.63
N GLU A 354 24.27 -18.28 -17.07
CA GLU A 354 24.09 -18.71 -18.45
C GLU A 354 22.62 -18.91 -18.85
N ASN A 355 21.71 -19.12 -17.89
CA ASN A 355 20.31 -19.48 -18.10
C ASN A 355 19.35 -18.30 -18.04
N GLY A 356 19.68 -17.25 -17.29
CA GLY A 356 18.82 -16.09 -17.11
C GLY A 356 19.55 -14.85 -16.56
N ARG A 357 18.82 -13.77 -16.39
CA ARG A 357 19.30 -12.55 -15.73
C ARG A 357 18.20 -11.88 -14.93
N ILE A 358 18.60 -11.13 -13.92
CA ILE A 358 17.71 -10.30 -13.10
C ILE A 358 18.19 -8.84 -13.22
N GLU A 359 17.27 -7.96 -13.54
CA GLU A 359 17.50 -6.52 -13.54
C GLU A 359 16.88 -5.91 -12.28
N ILE A 360 17.62 -5.04 -11.62
CA ILE A 360 17.12 -4.26 -10.48
C ILE A 360 16.43 -3.02 -11.04
N GLY A 361 15.20 -2.80 -10.63
CA GLY A 361 14.40 -1.63 -10.95
C GLY A 361 14.46 -0.56 -9.86
N GLU A 362 13.29 -0.14 -9.37
CA GLU A 362 13.18 0.88 -8.33
C GLU A 362 13.66 0.38 -6.98
N ILE A 363 14.28 1.29 -6.23
CA ILE A 363 14.78 1.04 -4.88
C ILE A 363 14.36 2.21 -4.00
N GLY A 364 13.71 1.91 -2.88
CA GLY A 364 13.31 2.87 -1.84
C GLY A 364 13.82 2.45 -0.48
N ASP A 365 14.45 3.37 0.23
CA ASP A 365 14.90 3.13 1.60
C ASP A 365 13.72 2.89 2.55
N PRO A 366 13.90 2.13 3.62
CA PRO A 366 12.91 2.01 4.67
C PRO A 366 12.76 3.33 5.45
N LEU A 367 11.58 3.52 6.03
CA LEU A 367 11.35 4.50 7.07
C LEU A 367 11.51 3.83 8.42
N PHE A 368 12.20 4.49 9.35
CA PHE A 368 12.34 3.98 10.71
C PHE A 368 12.54 5.08 11.74
N PHE A 369 11.71 5.08 12.77
CA PHE A 369 11.86 5.88 13.97
C PHE A 369 11.99 4.95 15.18
N PRO A 370 12.98 5.15 16.08
CA PRO A 370 13.04 4.40 17.33
C PRO A 370 11.73 4.54 18.12
N ARG A 371 11.28 3.46 18.75
CA ARG A 371 10.04 3.47 19.57
C ARG A 371 10.05 4.55 20.66
N GLU A 372 11.21 4.84 21.20
CA GLU A 372 11.40 5.85 22.27
C GLU A 372 11.51 7.28 21.74
N SER A 373 11.41 7.49 20.43
CA SER A 373 11.48 8.83 19.86
C SER A 373 10.32 9.71 20.36
N PRO A 374 10.52 11.02 20.49
CA PRO A 374 9.46 11.93 20.92
C PRO A 374 8.21 11.85 20.06
N LEU A 375 8.36 11.69 18.74
CA LEU A 375 7.27 11.56 17.79
C LEU A 375 6.42 10.31 18.05
N VAL A 376 7.04 9.13 18.13
CA VAL A 376 6.33 7.86 18.39
C VAL A 376 5.63 7.91 19.75
N ASN A 377 6.33 8.39 20.79
CA ASN A 377 5.75 8.51 22.12
C ASN A 377 4.55 9.44 22.14
N ALA A 378 4.59 10.58 21.44
CA ALA A 378 3.50 11.55 21.38
C ALA A 378 2.24 10.96 20.75
N LEU A 379 2.39 10.23 19.63
CA LEU A 379 1.29 9.59 18.92
C LEU A 379 0.75 8.38 19.68
N TYR A 380 1.62 7.50 20.15
CA TYR A 380 1.20 6.34 20.95
C TYR A 380 0.46 6.76 22.22
N LYS A 381 0.96 7.80 22.92
CA LYS A 381 0.27 8.36 24.07
C LYS A 381 -1.13 8.85 23.72
N ALA A 382 -1.31 9.52 22.59
CA ALA A 382 -2.64 10.00 22.16
C ALA A 382 -3.62 8.85 21.96
N TYR A 383 -3.18 7.76 21.33
CA TYR A 383 -3.97 6.55 21.17
C TYR A 383 -4.38 5.95 22.52
N VAL A 384 -3.42 5.74 23.42
CA VAL A 384 -3.67 5.17 24.75
C VAL A 384 -4.58 6.06 25.61
N ASP A 385 -4.37 7.38 25.58
CA ASP A 385 -5.18 8.32 26.37
C ASP A 385 -6.66 8.31 25.96
N VAL A 386 -6.97 8.05 24.70
CA VAL A 386 -8.35 8.05 24.18
C VAL A 386 -8.99 6.68 24.29
N THR A 387 -8.29 5.62 23.89
CA THR A 387 -8.82 4.25 23.80
C THR A 387 -8.68 3.47 25.11
N GLY A 388 -7.67 3.79 25.94
CA GLY A 388 -7.28 2.98 27.09
C GLY A 388 -6.55 1.69 26.72
N ASP A 389 -6.29 1.46 25.45
CA ASP A 389 -5.61 0.26 24.97
C ASP A 389 -4.09 0.38 25.16
N THR A 390 -3.53 -0.51 25.95
CA THR A 390 -2.09 -0.65 26.23
C THR A 390 -1.55 -2.01 25.79
N GLU A 391 -2.39 -2.84 25.15
CA GLU A 391 -2.00 -4.17 24.71
C GLU A 391 -1.35 -4.13 23.32
N HIS A 392 -1.82 -3.23 22.45
CA HIS A 392 -1.23 -3.01 21.15
C HIS A 392 -0.09 -1.98 21.24
N GLU A 393 1.06 -2.32 20.68
CA GLU A 393 2.26 -1.48 20.68
C GLU A 393 2.54 -0.91 19.29
N PRO A 394 3.34 0.17 19.17
CA PRO A 394 3.84 0.67 17.89
C PRO A 394 4.50 -0.44 17.07
N MET A 395 4.20 -0.49 15.77
CA MET A 395 4.59 -1.58 14.89
C MET A 395 5.34 -1.12 13.63
N VAL A 396 5.88 -2.10 12.90
CA VAL A 396 6.48 -1.94 11.59
C VAL A 396 5.60 -2.67 10.57
N ILE A 397 5.34 -2.03 9.41
CA ILE A 397 4.58 -2.60 8.31
C ILE A 397 5.43 -2.86 7.07
N GLY A 398 4.93 -3.74 6.21
CA GLY A 398 5.55 -4.03 4.91
C GLY A 398 5.13 -3.08 3.78
N GLY A 399 4.10 -2.27 4.00
CA GLY A 399 3.61 -1.25 3.07
C GLY A 399 4.44 0.04 3.11
N GLY A 400 3.95 1.04 2.39
CA GLY A 400 4.51 2.39 2.43
C GLY A 400 3.38 3.39 2.29
N THR A 401 3.53 4.54 2.91
CA THR A 401 2.58 5.64 2.92
C THR A 401 3.30 6.96 2.59
N TYR A 402 2.60 8.10 2.63
CA TYR A 402 3.24 9.41 2.54
C TYR A 402 4.35 9.66 3.58
N ALA A 403 4.41 8.86 4.65
CA ALA A 403 5.48 8.96 5.63
C ALA A 403 6.87 8.71 5.00
N LYS A 404 6.98 7.94 3.92
CA LYS A 404 8.25 7.80 3.16
C LYS A 404 8.57 8.99 2.28
N SER A 405 7.56 9.73 1.86
CA SER A 405 7.71 10.86 0.93
C SER A 405 7.93 12.19 1.61
N LEU A 406 7.55 12.29 2.88
CA LEU A 406 7.68 13.49 3.72
C LEU A 406 8.62 13.22 4.89
N LYS A 407 9.32 14.27 5.35
CA LYS A 407 10.19 14.15 6.52
C LYS A 407 9.42 14.33 7.81
N ASN A 408 9.95 13.73 8.87
CA ASN A 408 9.50 13.94 10.26
C ASN A 408 8.06 13.50 10.55
N ILE A 409 7.50 12.59 9.75
CA ILE A 409 6.17 12.02 9.98
C ILE A 409 6.21 10.49 9.97
N ILE A 410 5.23 9.87 10.58
CA ILE A 410 4.99 8.42 10.56
C ILE A 410 3.51 8.14 10.30
N ALA A 411 3.16 6.92 9.94
CA ALA A 411 1.75 6.56 9.75
C ALA A 411 1.07 6.29 11.11
N PHE A 412 -0.22 6.70 11.22
CA PHE A 412 -0.96 6.69 12.48
C PHE A 412 -2.47 6.60 12.25
N GLY A 413 -3.01 5.39 12.29
CA GLY A 413 -4.44 5.12 12.13
C GLY A 413 -4.98 5.42 10.71
N PRO A 414 -6.31 5.27 10.49
CA PRO A 414 -7.33 4.98 11.52
C PRO A 414 -7.67 3.48 11.68
N GLU A 415 -7.09 2.59 10.89
CA GLU A 415 -7.47 1.18 10.87
C GLU A 415 -7.22 0.51 12.22
N LYS A 416 -8.19 -0.30 12.68
CA LYS A 416 -8.05 -1.13 13.88
C LYS A 416 -7.48 -2.49 13.53
N MET A 417 -6.58 -2.98 14.36
CA MET A 417 -6.00 -4.30 14.22
C MET A 417 -7.04 -5.41 14.13
N GLY A 418 -6.91 -6.26 13.12
CA GLY A 418 -7.77 -7.44 12.94
C GLY A 418 -9.12 -7.16 12.28
N MET A 419 -9.40 -5.92 11.87
CA MET A 419 -10.57 -5.57 11.07
C MET A 419 -10.20 -5.58 9.58
N ASP A 420 -11.05 -6.12 8.74
CA ASP A 420 -10.95 -6.06 7.29
C ASP A 420 -11.96 -5.02 6.76
N TYR A 421 -11.47 -3.85 6.40
CA TYR A 421 -12.27 -2.74 5.87
C TYR A 421 -12.52 -2.85 4.35
N HIS A 422 -12.12 -3.93 3.72
CA HIS A 422 -12.17 -4.14 2.28
C HIS A 422 -11.39 -3.08 1.47
N ILE A 423 -10.30 -2.54 2.03
CA ILE A 423 -9.41 -1.61 1.35
C ILE A 423 -8.95 -2.22 0.02
N HIS A 424 -8.93 -1.43 -1.06
CA HIS A 424 -8.64 -1.85 -2.43
C HIS A 424 -9.57 -2.93 -3.00
N SER A 425 -10.66 -3.27 -2.30
CA SER A 425 -11.64 -4.27 -2.70
C SER A 425 -13.04 -3.67 -2.88
N ALA A 426 -13.99 -4.45 -3.36
CA ALA A 426 -15.38 -4.04 -3.43
C ALA A 426 -15.99 -3.94 -2.02
N ASP A 427 -16.97 -3.05 -1.88
CA ASP A 427 -17.68 -2.79 -0.62
C ASP A 427 -16.77 -2.30 0.52
N GLU A 428 -15.77 -1.49 0.19
CA GLU A 428 -14.97 -0.76 1.17
C GLU A 428 -15.89 0.07 2.07
N PHE A 429 -15.59 0.07 3.39
CA PHE A 429 -16.42 0.73 4.40
C PHE A 429 -15.61 1.26 5.57
N ILE A 430 -16.18 2.20 6.30
CA ILE A 430 -15.71 2.65 7.61
C ILE A 430 -16.88 2.65 8.60
N LEU A 431 -16.60 2.54 9.90
CA LEU A 431 -17.62 2.65 10.94
C LEU A 431 -17.72 4.09 11.47
N VAL A 432 -18.93 4.62 11.59
CA VAL A 432 -19.15 5.97 12.14
C VAL A 432 -18.58 6.10 13.55
N SER A 433 -18.76 5.09 14.39
CA SER A 433 -18.20 5.07 15.73
C SER A 433 -16.67 5.11 15.77
N GLU A 434 -16.01 4.51 14.76
CA GLU A 434 -14.55 4.54 14.63
C GLU A 434 -14.07 5.88 14.08
N MET A 435 -14.79 6.49 13.14
CA MET A 435 -14.54 7.86 12.69
C MET A 435 -14.58 8.85 13.88
N GLU A 436 -15.61 8.75 14.73
CA GLU A 436 -15.73 9.60 15.94
C GLU A 436 -14.55 9.39 16.89
N GLU A 437 -14.11 8.15 17.08
CA GLU A 437 -12.97 7.83 17.95
C GLU A 437 -11.65 8.33 17.34
N ALA A 438 -11.42 8.13 16.02
CA ALA A 438 -10.23 8.59 15.30
C ALA A 438 -10.09 10.12 15.37
N VAL A 439 -11.16 10.88 15.20
CA VAL A 439 -11.16 12.34 15.39
C VAL A 439 -10.63 12.74 16.77
N LEU A 440 -11.03 12.03 17.82
CA LEU A 440 -10.56 12.31 19.19
C LEU A 440 -9.08 11.93 19.37
N ILE A 441 -8.66 10.81 18.78
CA ILE A 441 -7.26 10.38 18.81
C ILE A 441 -6.38 11.41 18.07
N TYR A 442 -6.78 11.83 16.87
CA TYR A 442 -6.02 12.82 16.09
C TYR A 442 -5.98 14.18 16.77
N MET A 443 -7.07 14.61 17.42
CA MET A 443 -7.05 15.84 18.20
C MET A 443 -6.04 15.78 19.35
N GLU A 444 -5.97 14.65 20.08
CA GLU A 444 -5.02 14.45 21.15
C GLU A 444 -3.58 14.32 20.62
N ALA A 445 -3.41 13.64 19.46
CA ALA A 445 -2.14 13.56 18.75
C ALA A 445 -1.60 14.94 18.39
N ILE A 446 -2.43 15.81 17.80
CA ILE A 446 -2.04 17.18 17.47
C ILE A 446 -1.59 17.94 18.74
N LYS A 447 -2.31 17.82 19.86
CA LYS A 447 -1.90 18.46 21.13
C LYS A 447 -0.55 17.98 21.62
N ASN A 448 -0.31 16.65 21.57
CA ASN A 448 0.95 16.08 22.00
C ASN A 448 2.11 16.53 21.09
N LEU A 449 1.88 16.62 19.77
CA LEU A 449 2.86 17.11 18.79
C LEU A 449 3.15 18.60 18.91
N LEU A 450 2.18 19.40 19.33
CA LEU A 450 2.41 20.82 19.64
C LEU A 450 3.33 21.02 20.87
N ALA A 451 3.46 20.00 21.72
CA ALA A 451 4.25 20.06 22.96
C ALA A 451 5.70 19.56 22.81
N ILE A 452 6.06 18.92 21.68
CA ILE A 452 7.43 18.43 21.39
C ILE A 452 8.20 19.36 20.38
#